data_c03af31f3999180846722ee630fa66e4
#
_entry.id   c03af31f3999180846722ee630fa66e4
#
_cell.length_a   1.000
_cell.length_b   1.000
_cell.length_c   1.000
_cell.angle_alpha   90.00
_cell.angle_beta   90.00
_cell.angle_gamma   90.00
#
_symmetry.space_group_name_H-M   'P 1'
#
loop_
_entity.id
_entity.type
_entity.pdbx_description
1 polymer ?
#
loop_
_entity_poly.entity_id
_entity_poly.type
_entity_poly.pdbx_seq_one_letter_code
_entity_poly.pdbx_strand_id
1 'polypeptide(L)'
;MQTYSLNKVILVGRLGADPKGRYTQKGVATTSFSIATNERWQNTTGDGWQDHTEWHNIVAWGKLAEFSSESLYKGQLIQVEGMLRTRSWEDDKKKNHKITEILCSQIVPLEKKGA
;
A
#
# COMPACT_ATOMS: atom_id res chain seq x y z
N MET A 1 12.63 12.53 -10.16
CA MET A 1 14.01 12.49 -9.70
C MET A 1 14.14 13.08 -8.30
N GLN A 2 14.88 12.42 -7.44
CA GLN A 2 15.12 12.92 -6.09
C GLN A 2 16.38 13.77 -6.09
N THR A 3 16.38 14.85 -5.33
CA THR A 3 17.47 15.82 -5.29
C THR A 3 18.04 15.90 -3.88
N TYR A 4 19.30 15.44 -3.70
CA TYR A 4 20.01 15.45 -2.41
C TYR A 4 19.21 14.86 -1.26
N SER A 5 18.35 13.89 -1.58
CA SER A 5 17.48 13.24 -0.60
C SER A 5 17.14 11.84 -1.08
N LEU A 6 16.59 11.03 -0.21
CA LEU A 6 16.11 9.70 -0.55
C LEU A 6 14.74 9.49 0.07
N ASN A 7 13.80 9.04 -0.75
CA ASN A 7 12.46 8.67 -0.30
C ASN A 7 12.14 7.33 -0.94
N LYS A 8 12.32 6.26 -0.18
CA LYS A 8 12.15 4.91 -0.70
C LYS A 8 11.55 4.01 0.37
N VAL A 9 10.55 3.25 -0.01
CA VAL A 9 9.86 2.29 0.86
C VAL A 9 9.88 0.94 0.19
N ILE A 10 10.24 -0.09 0.94
CA ILE A 10 10.16 -1.48 0.50
C ILE A 10 9.39 -2.24 1.57
N LEU A 11 8.30 -2.89 1.17
CA LEU A 11 7.45 -3.64 2.08
C LEU A 11 7.15 -5.01 1.52
N VAL A 12 7.08 -6.00 2.41
CA VAL A 12 6.53 -7.32 2.10
C VAL A 12 5.38 -7.54 3.06
N GLY A 13 4.20 -7.81 2.52
CA GLY A 13 3.02 -7.98 3.34
C GLY A 13 1.86 -8.58 2.55
N ARG A 14 0.73 -8.75 3.24
CA ARG A 14 -0.48 -9.33 2.64
C ARG A 14 -1.56 -8.28 2.43
N LEU A 15 -2.25 -8.38 1.30
CA LEU A 15 -3.36 -7.49 1.02
C LEU A 15 -4.50 -7.72 2.03
N GLY A 16 -5.07 -6.62 2.52
CA GLY A 16 -6.21 -6.67 3.44
C GLY A 16 -7.54 -6.84 2.74
N ALA A 17 -7.62 -6.51 1.46
CA ALA A 17 -8.83 -6.62 0.65
C ALA A 17 -8.42 -6.68 -0.82
N ASP A 18 -9.37 -7.01 -1.70
CA ASP A 18 -9.12 -6.95 -3.14
C ASP A 18 -8.84 -5.50 -3.55
N PRO A 19 -7.88 -5.28 -4.47
CA PRO A 19 -7.58 -3.92 -4.94
C PRO A 19 -8.78 -3.26 -5.61
N LYS A 20 -8.89 -1.95 -5.42
CA LYS A 20 -9.96 -1.15 -6.01
C LYS A 20 -9.40 -0.33 -7.17
N GLY A 21 -9.70 -0.77 -8.39
CA GLY A 21 -9.28 -0.08 -9.60
C GLY A 21 -10.34 0.92 -10.07
N ARG A 22 -9.87 2.02 -10.62
CA ARG A 22 -10.75 3.02 -11.23
C ARG A 22 -9.98 3.79 -12.28
N TYR A 23 -10.70 4.59 -13.06
CA TYR A 23 -10.10 5.47 -14.06
C TYR A 23 -10.40 6.91 -13.70
N THR A 24 -9.41 7.78 -13.92
CA THR A 24 -9.60 9.23 -13.78
C THR A 24 -10.45 9.75 -14.95
N GLN A 25 -10.88 11.01 -14.86
CA GLN A 25 -11.62 11.66 -15.95
C GLN A 25 -10.83 11.68 -17.25
N LYS A 26 -9.51 11.67 -17.17
CA LYS A 26 -8.63 11.64 -18.34
C LYS A 26 -8.33 10.24 -18.84
N GLY A 27 -8.95 9.22 -18.22
CA GLY A 27 -8.78 7.83 -18.65
C GLY A 27 -7.54 7.14 -18.12
N VAL A 28 -6.88 7.70 -17.11
CA VAL A 28 -5.70 7.07 -16.51
C VAL A 28 -6.13 6.10 -15.41
N ALA A 29 -5.62 4.87 -15.46
CA ALA A 29 -5.92 3.85 -14.47
C ALA A 29 -5.24 4.20 -13.14
N THR A 30 -5.96 4.02 -12.04
CA THR A 30 -5.41 4.13 -10.69
C THR A 30 -6.00 3.00 -9.85
N THR A 31 -5.19 2.43 -8.96
CA THR A 31 -5.62 1.33 -8.10
C THR A 31 -5.09 1.59 -6.70
N SER A 32 -5.93 1.38 -5.70
CA SER A 32 -5.53 1.50 -4.30
C SER A 32 -5.82 0.21 -3.56
N PHE A 33 -4.94 -0.11 -2.63
CA PHE A 33 -5.10 -1.27 -1.75
C PHE A 33 -4.25 -1.04 -0.51
N SER A 34 -4.46 -1.87 0.51
CA SER A 34 -3.64 -1.84 1.70
C SER A 34 -2.94 -3.17 1.90
N ILE A 35 -1.75 -3.11 2.47
CA ILE A 35 -1.01 -4.30 2.86
C ILE A 35 -0.66 -4.21 4.33
N ALA A 36 -0.60 -5.38 4.98
CA ALA A 36 -0.27 -5.48 6.39
C ALA A 36 1.15 -5.99 6.56
N THR A 37 1.91 -5.33 7.42
CA THR A 37 3.16 -5.87 7.93
C THR A 37 2.95 -6.20 9.39
N ASN A 38 3.49 -7.34 9.83
CA ASN A 38 3.27 -7.83 11.19
C ASN A 38 4.58 -7.89 11.94
N GLU A 39 4.54 -7.47 13.19
CA GLU A 39 5.66 -7.56 14.09
C GLU A 39 5.24 -8.30 15.35
N ARG A 40 6.19 -9.00 15.96
CA ARG A 40 5.97 -9.68 17.22
C ARG A 40 7.16 -9.42 18.12
N TRP A 41 6.87 -9.00 19.34
CA TRP A 41 7.92 -8.82 20.33
C TRP A 41 7.46 -9.36 21.68
N GLN A 42 8.45 -9.66 22.53
CA GLN A 42 8.19 -10.14 23.85
C GLN A 42 7.80 -8.99 24.77
N ASN A 43 6.79 -9.20 25.61
CA ASN A 43 6.39 -8.19 26.59
C ASN A 43 7.55 -7.87 27.55
N THR A 44 7.62 -6.62 27.98
CA THR A 44 8.66 -6.17 28.91
C THR A 44 8.55 -6.87 30.26
N THR A 45 7.36 -7.38 30.60
CA THR A 45 7.11 -8.14 31.83
C THR A 45 7.51 -9.60 31.72
N GLY A 46 7.89 -10.07 30.52
CA GLY A 46 8.31 -11.44 30.29
C GLY A 46 7.19 -12.47 30.28
N ASP A 47 5.92 -12.04 30.29
CA ASP A 47 4.77 -12.93 30.43
C ASP A 47 4.05 -13.23 29.09
N GLY A 48 4.77 -13.15 27.98
CA GLY A 48 4.21 -13.50 26.68
C GLY A 48 4.65 -12.62 25.54
N TRP A 49 4.01 -12.81 24.42
CA TRP A 49 4.31 -12.10 23.16
C TRP A 49 3.18 -11.14 22.82
N GLN A 50 3.56 -10.05 22.18
CA GLN A 50 2.61 -9.07 21.68
C GLN A 50 2.75 -8.96 20.19
N ASP A 51 1.62 -8.98 19.47
CA ASP A 51 1.57 -8.82 18.03
C ASP A 51 1.14 -7.40 17.69
N HIS A 52 1.74 -6.84 16.63
CA HIS A 52 1.37 -5.55 16.09
C HIS A 52 1.24 -5.66 14.59
N THR A 53 0.16 -5.12 14.05
CA THR A 53 -0.07 -5.06 12.60
C THR A 53 -0.08 -3.61 12.17
N GLU A 54 0.76 -3.29 11.18
CA GLU A 54 0.78 -1.98 10.57
C GLU A 54 0.16 -2.07 9.19
N TRP A 55 -0.80 -1.19 8.91
CA TRP A 55 -1.46 -1.14 7.61
C TRP A 55 -0.88 -0.01 6.78
N HIS A 56 -0.52 -0.32 5.55
CA HIS A 56 0.08 0.64 4.62
C HIS A 56 -0.83 0.85 3.43
N ASN A 57 -1.11 2.10 3.10
CA ASN A 57 -1.95 2.45 1.95
C ASN A 57 -1.07 2.55 0.71
N ILE A 58 -1.39 1.78 -0.31
CA ILE A 58 -0.63 1.70 -1.55
C ILE A 58 -1.47 2.25 -2.70
N VAL A 59 -0.85 3.06 -3.54
CA VAL A 59 -1.48 3.61 -4.74
C VAL A 59 -0.60 3.31 -5.94
N ALA A 60 -1.20 2.79 -7.00
CA ALA A 60 -0.52 2.51 -8.26
C ALA A 60 -1.23 3.25 -9.39
N TRP A 61 -0.47 3.60 -10.42
CA TRP A 61 -0.97 4.32 -11.59
C TRP A 61 -0.60 3.62 -12.88
N GLY A 62 -1.41 3.82 -13.92
CA GLY A 62 -1.12 3.34 -15.26
C GLY A 62 -1.11 1.82 -15.37
N LYS A 63 -0.12 1.28 -16.05
CA LYS A 63 -0.01 -0.17 -16.25
C LYS A 63 0.10 -0.93 -14.95
N LEU A 64 0.77 -0.37 -13.97
CA LEU A 64 0.91 -1.00 -12.66
C LEU A 64 -0.44 -1.05 -11.94
N ALA A 65 -1.28 -0.03 -12.12
CA ALA A 65 -2.64 -0.03 -11.60
C ALA A 65 -3.48 -1.11 -12.23
N GLU A 66 -3.39 -1.26 -13.56
CA GLU A 66 -4.13 -2.30 -14.29
C GLU A 66 -3.69 -3.70 -13.83
N PHE A 67 -2.39 -3.91 -13.72
CA PHE A 67 -1.85 -5.17 -13.21
C PHE A 67 -2.40 -5.47 -11.81
N SER A 68 -2.41 -4.47 -10.93
CA SER A 68 -2.86 -4.65 -9.55
C SER A 68 -4.32 -5.05 -9.47
N SER A 69 -5.19 -4.36 -10.22
CA SER A 69 -6.63 -4.65 -10.19
C SER A 69 -6.97 -6.00 -10.82
N GLU A 70 -6.17 -6.45 -11.78
CA GLU A 70 -6.43 -7.72 -12.47
C GLU A 70 -5.83 -8.93 -11.77
N SER A 71 -4.68 -8.76 -11.11
CA SER A 71 -3.85 -9.89 -10.68
C SER A 71 -3.71 -10.04 -9.18
N LEU A 72 -3.88 -8.98 -8.41
CA LEU A 72 -3.74 -9.07 -6.96
C LEU A 72 -5.08 -9.40 -6.29
N TYR A 73 -5.02 -10.03 -5.13
CA TYR A 73 -6.20 -10.46 -4.42
C TYR A 73 -6.00 -10.41 -2.91
N LYS A 74 -7.10 -10.35 -2.19
CA LYS A 74 -7.10 -10.32 -0.73
C LYS A 74 -6.30 -11.49 -0.16
N GLY A 75 -5.42 -11.20 0.78
CA GLY A 75 -4.60 -12.19 1.48
C GLY A 75 -3.29 -12.55 0.79
N GLN A 76 -3.10 -12.10 -0.44
CA GLN A 76 -1.88 -12.43 -1.21
C GLN A 76 -0.64 -11.79 -0.61
N LEU A 77 0.45 -12.53 -0.56
CA LEU A 77 1.74 -12.02 -0.14
C LEU A 77 2.43 -11.36 -1.33
N ILE A 78 2.79 -10.09 -1.17
CA ILE A 78 3.46 -9.33 -2.23
C ILE A 78 4.60 -8.50 -1.65
N GLN A 79 5.51 -8.09 -2.54
CA GLN A 79 6.52 -7.09 -2.23
C GLN A 79 6.18 -5.83 -3.01
N VAL A 80 6.23 -4.69 -2.33
CA VAL A 80 5.97 -3.38 -2.94
C VAL A 80 7.20 -2.51 -2.73
N GLU A 81 7.59 -1.80 -3.77
CA GLU A 81 8.60 -0.75 -3.70
C GLU A 81 7.98 0.56 -4.18
N GLY A 82 8.27 1.64 -3.50
CA GLY A 82 7.74 2.95 -3.86
C GLY A 82 8.32 4.05 -3.00
N MET A 83 7.56 5.14 -2.89
CA MET A 83 7.94 6.30 -2.09
C MET A 83 6.76 6.77 -1.26
N LEU A 84 7.06 7.42 -0.14
CA LEU A 84 6.04 8.04 0.67
C LEU A 84 5.54 9.31 -0.02
N ARG A 85 4.24 9.50 0.00
CA ARG A 85 3.61 10.71 -0.53
C ARG A 85 2.44 11.10 0.35
N THR A 86 2.39 12.36 0.72
CA THR A 86 1.25 12.89 1.46
C THR A 86 0.45 13.77 0.52
N ARG A 87 -0.86 13.51 0.45
CA ARG A 87 -1.78 14.39 -0.27
C ARG A 87 -2.78 14.96 0.71
N SER A 88 -3.28 16.13 0.39
CA SER A 88 -4.25 16.80 1.23
C SER A 88 -5.40 17.27 0.35
N TRP A 89 -6.60 17.34 0.94
CA TRP A 89 -7.78 17.84 0.25
C TRP A 89 -8.74 18.45 1.26
N GLU A 90 -9.67 19.22 0.74
CA GLU A 90 -10.71 19.86 1.53
C GLU A 90 -12.04 19.15 1.24
N ASP A 91 -12.79 18.80 2.28
CA ASP A 91 -14.08 18.14 2.11
C ASP A 91 -15.20 19.16 1.90
N ASP A 92 -16.44 18.68 1.74
CA ASP A 92 -17.61 19.51 1.51
C ASP A 92 -17.88 20.47 2.68
N LYS A 93 -17.37 20.18 3.85
CA LYS A 93 -17.52 21.03 5.04
C LYS A 93 -16.30 21.91 5.26
N LYS A 94 -15.44 22.05 4.26
CA LYS A 94 -14.22 22.87 4.28
C LYS A 94 -13.20 22.42 5.33
N LYS A 95 -13.25 21.16 5.74
CA LYS A 95 -12.21 20.58 6.60
C LYS A 95 -11.09 20.05 5.75
N ASN A 96 -9.86 20.31 6.19
CA ASN A 96 -8.66 19.79 5.54
C ASN A 96 -8.37 18.37 6.01
N HIS A 97 -8.04 17.50 5.06
CA HIS A 97 -7.66 16.12 5.32
C HIS A 97 -6.30 15.85 4.72
N LYS A 98 -5.54 15.00 5.38
CA LYS A 98 -4.25 14.54 4.88
C LYS A 98 -4.19 13.02 4.98
N ILE A 99 -3.56 12.40 4.00
CA ILE A 99 -3.25 10.98 4.04
C ILE A 99 -1.83 10.77 3.51
N THR A 100 -1.07 9.94 4.21
CA THR A 100 0.24 9.50 3.75
C THR A 100 0.09 8.12 3.18
N GLU A 101 0.50 7.96 1.92
CA GLU A 101 0.39 6.71 1.21
C GLU A 101 1.70 6.42 0.49
N ILE A 102 1.83 5.21 -0.02
CA ILE A 102 3.00 4.80 -0.78
C ILE A 102 2.63 4.83 -2.25
N LEU A 103 3.31 5.69 -3.01
CA LEU A 103 3.19 5.72 -4.46
C LEU A 103 4.06 4.60 -5.00
N CYS A 104 3.42 3.58 -5.53
CA CYS A 104 4.07 2.33 -5.90
C CYS A 104 4.79 2.46 -7.24
N SER A 105 6.03 1.97 -7.30
CA SER A 105 6.81 1.90 -8.54
C SER A 105 7.06 0.47 -8.99
N GLN A 106 6.94 -0.51 -8.09
CA GLN A 106 7.17 -1.91 -8.42
C GLN A 106 6.37 -2.81 -7.50
N ILE A 107 5.79 -3.87 -8.06
CA ILE A 107 5.07 -4.89 -7.31
C ILE A 107 5.58 -6.25 -7.76
N VAL A 108 5.93 -7.10 -6.79
CA VAL A 108 6.34 -8.47 -7.06
C VAL A 108 5.43 -9.40 -6.26
N PRO A 109 4.52 -10.13 -6.94
CA PRO A 109 3.73 -11.15 -6.25
C PRO A 109 4.64 -12.29 -5.78
N LEU A 110 4.49 -12.67 -4.52
CA LEU A 110 5.27 -13.75 -3.91
C LEU A 110 4.44 -15.04 -3.79
N GLU A 111 3.14 -14.95 -4.09
CA GLU A 111 2.22 -16.08 -4.15
C GLU A 111 1.37 -15.97 -5.40
N LYS A 112 0.98 -17.12 -5.96
CA LYS A 112 0.09 -17.16 -7.12
C LYS A 112 -1.34 -17.39 -6.67
N LYS A 113 -2.29 -16.77 -7.37
CA LYS A 113 -3.71 -16.99 -7.15
C LYS A 113 -4.06 -18.45 -7.49
N GLY A 114 -4.79 -19.10 -6.58
CA GLY A 114 -5.23 -20.47 -6.79
C GLY A 114 -4.18 -21.53 -6.50
N ALA A 115 -3.05 -21.14 -5.93
CA ALA A 115 -2.00 -22.08 -5.53
C ALA A 115 -2.34 -22.77 -4.21
#